data_179d2ac80ef982253c7d20441199c369
#
_entry.id   179d2ac80ef982253c7d20441199c369
#
_cell.length_a   1.000
_cell.length_b   1.000
_cell.length_c   1.000
_cell.angle_alpha   90.00
_cell.angle_beta   90.00
_cell.angle_gamma   90.00
#
_symmetry.space_group_name_H-M   'P 1'
#
loop_
_entity.id
_entity.type
_entity.pdbx_description
1 polymer ?
#
loop_
_entity_poly.entity_id
_entity_poly.type
_entity_poly.pdbx_seq_one_letter_code
_entity_poly.pdbx_strand_id
1 'polypeptide(L)'
;MSFWKKSRYFAVFLTAACAMQFCAGCSVPFLEKQESDGSGYLFTASLPANPKSLDPQSATDAASKTIIENLYEGLVELDENGSPQLAAAESYTTSADGLVYTFLLKNDRYWFYDANQDDVVDDDETWKVTASDYAYAFQRIFDPQTQSPYTTMFSCLQNADAVQSGQLDPSEIGVRAVSDTELQFTLSRPDAEFLSNLASTAAMPCNENFFQQTKGRYGLDKESVASCGAFYLRLWFYDQYGNQNQIFMRRNAVNAKARSVYPTNLTFQIRKSSDEAAADFTDGTSDLMTSSVYQPQYMESDNYSVTATRSVTLGLIFNPDDTAFANAKIRKALSMGIDRANIGGNSSGDLLPAYGLIPPAIHWNGTSYRDTYPDAQTAYDPDAALTLFQQGMQELGRESLDSAKILVCASLMDCDNLHDVIQTWQEVFGFYIGIEEVSESDYWDRLQSKNYTVAVCGITASYDSPAGVLEQFSSRTNPFYYANGTTDAASRHCTSAVRKRNSSKMRPAGTIPSG
;
A
#
# COMPACT_ATOMS: atom_id res chain seq x y z
N MET A 1 -2.63 7.58 73.57
CA MET A 1 -2.91 6.74 72.36
C MET A 1 -3.37 7.54 71.12
N SER A 2 -3.23 8.84 71.08
CA SER A 2 -3.77 9.69 69.97
C SER A 2 -2.68 10.27 69.06
N PHE A 3 -1.43 10.32 69.46
CA PHE A 3 -0.34 10.93 68.67
C PHE A 3 0.25 10.01 67.61
N TRP A 4 0.15 8.69 67.77
CA TRP A 4 0.71 7.71 66.89
C TRP A 4 -0.18 7.43 65.65
N LYS A 5 -1.48 7.69 65.72
CA LYS A 5 -2.38 7.54 64.57
C LYS A 5 -2.26 8.68 63.58
N LYS A 6 -1.95 9.90 64.01
CA LYS A 6 -1.74 11.05 63.12
C LYS A 6 -0.41 10.98 62.35
N SER A 7 0.62 10.38 62.95
CA SER A 7 1.92 10.18 62.29
C SER A 7 1.86 9.15 61.13
N ARG A 8 1.01 8.13 61.26
CA ARG A 8 0.85 7.14 60.19
C ARG A 8 0.14 7.69 58.95
N TYR A 9 -0.82 8.58 59.11
CA TYR A 9 -1.48 9.23 57.98
C TYR A 9 -0.59 10.27 57.29
N PHE A 10 0.31 10.90 58.02
CA PHE A 10 1.28 11.83 57.46
C PHE A 10 2.37 11.12 56.65
N ALA A 11 2.82 9.95 57.10
CA ALA A 11 3.79 9.12 56.37
C ALA A 11 3.18 8.49 55.09
N VAL A 12 1.90 8.10 55.12
CA VAL A 12 1.20 7.58 53.93
C VAL A 12 0.93 8.69 52.89
N PHE A 13 0.64 9.93 53.37
CA PHE A 13 0.48 11.06 52.46
C PHE A 13 1.80 11.51 51.79
N LEU A 14 2.92 11.42 52.55
CA LEU A 14 4.23 11.77 52.00
C LEU A 14 4.75 10.70 51.01
N THR A 15 4.46 9.42 51.26
CA THR A 15 4.80 8.34 50.30
C THR A 15 3.93 8.34 49.07
N ALA A 16 2.65 8.72 49.17
CA ALA A 16 1.79 8.89 48.00
C ALA A 16 2.19 10.13 47.17
N ALA A 17 2.58 11.22 47.81
CA ALA A 17 3.09 12.41 47.09
C ALA A 17 4.46 12.15 46.44
N CYS A 18 5.36 11.38 47.06
CA CYS A 18 6.62 10.98 46.42
C CYS A 18 6.41 9.95 45.31
N ALA A 19 5.43 9.04 45.43
CA ALA A 19 5.11 8.10 44.35
C ALA A 19 4.49 8.82 43.13
N MET A 20 3.67 9.85 43.34
CA MET A 20 3.15 10.69 42.24
C MET A 20 4.23 11.58 41.57
N GLN A 21 5.27 12.00 42.32
CA GLN A 21 6.38 12.74 41.72
C GLN A 21 7.36 11.85 40.95
N PHE A 22 7.45 10.54 41.27
CA PHE A 22 8.26 9.61 40.47
C PHE A 22 7.56 9.11 39.19
N CYS A 23 6.23 9.15 39.13
CA CYS A 23 5.48 8.87 37.89
C CYS A 23 5.34 10.09 36.95
N ALA A 24 5.62 11.31 37.46
CA ALA A 24 5.63 12.54 36.64
C ALA A 24 6.98 12.81 35.96
N GLY A 25 7.97 11.95 36.12
CA GLY A 25 9.36 12.14 35.67
C GLY A 25 9.73 11.53 34.32
N CYS A 26 8.79 10.93 33.59
CA CYS A 26 8.97 10.49 32.21
C CYS A 26 7.88 11.03 31.28
N SER A 27 7.42 12.24 31.48
CA SER A 27 6.80 12.99 30.40
C SER A 27 7.93 13.42 29.48
N VAL A 28 8.00 12.83 28.31
CA VAL A 28 8.71 13.44 27.18
C VAL A 28 8.26 14.92 27.16
N PRO A 29 9.17 15.91 27.21
CA PRO A 29 8.77 17.33 27.32
C PRO A 29 7.83 17.83 26.21
N PHE A 30 7.49 16.98 25.27
CA PHE A 30 6.67 17.22 24.08
C PHE A 30 5.19 16.85 24.26
N LEU A 31 4.80 16.19 25.36
CA LEU A 31 3.42 15.82 25.68
C LEU A 31 2.78 16.74 26.71
N GLU A 32 3.35 17.93 26.96
CA GLU A 32 2.51 18.97 27.53
C GLU A 32 1.36 19.19 26.56
N LYS A 33 0.15 18.93 27.06
CA LYS A 33 -1.09 19.40 26.43
C LYS A 33 -0.81 20.81 25.92
N GLN A 34 -0.46 20.93 24.64
CA GLN A 34 -0.53 22.21 23.98
C GLN A 34 -2.02 22.51 24.03
N GLU A 35 -2.39 23.46 24.89
CA GLU A 35 -3.74 24.01 24.88
C GLU A 35 -3.98 24.38 23.43
N SER A 36 -4.85 23.61 22.76
CA SER A 36 -5.39 24.03 21.50
C SER A 36 -5.91 25.45 21.76
N ASP A 37 -5.58 26.38 20.93
CA ASP A 37 -6.11 27.75 20.95
C ASP A 37 -7.65 27.77 20.80
N GLY A 38 -8.34 26.71 21.21
CA GLY A 38 -9.80 26.55 21.30
C GLY A 38 -10.53 26.50 19.97
N SER A 39 -9.84 26.45 18.82
CA SER A 39 -10.46 26.49 17.48
C SER A 39 -10.10 25.30 16.57
N GLY A 40 -9.30 24.34 17.04
CA GLY A 40 -8.78 23.27 16.19
C GLY A 40 -9.34 21.88 16.50
N TYR A 41 -9.73 21.12 15.46
CA TYR A 41 -10.12 19.73 15.57
C TYR A 41 -8.90 18.81 15.41
N LEU A 42 -8.64 18.00 16.44
CA LEU A 42 -7.65 16.92 16.39
C LEU A 42 -8.34 15.67 15.86
N PHE A 43 -7.83 15.10 14.79
CA PHE A 43 -8.24 13.79 14.28
C PHE A 43 -7.16 12.76 14.55
N THR A 44 -7.54 11.65 15.19
CA THR A 44 -6.62 10.57 15.54
C THR A 44 -7.00 9.29 14.80
N ALA A 45 -6.02 8.64 14.19
CA ALA A 45 -6.21 7.38 13.48
C ALA A 45 -5.18 6.33 13.91
N SER A 46 -5.51 5.06 13.81
CA SER A 46 -4.54 3.98 13.95
C SER A 46 -3.75 3.76 12.65
N LEU A 47 -2.48 3.40 12.81
CA LEU A 47 -1.59 2.99 11.71
C LEU A 47 -1.00 1.61 12.05
N PRO A 48 -1.08 0.61 11.16
CA PRO A 48 -0.72 -0.77 11.51
C PRO A 48 0.79 -1.02 11.61
N ALA A 49 1.60 -0.11 11.09
CA ALA A 49 3.06 -0.22 11.12
C ALA A 49 3.73 1.15 11.09
N ASN A 50 5.01 1.19 11.49
CA ASN A 50 5.84 2.37 11.27
C ASN A 50 6.13 2.51 9.77
N PRO A 51 5.93 3.70 9.14
CA PRO A 51 6.35 3.95 7.77
C PRO A 51 7.82 3.58 7.55
N LYS A 52 8.10 2.89 6.45
CA LYS A 52 9.48 2.52 6.09
C LYS A 52 10.23 3.70 5.46
N SER A 53 9.52 4.54 4.72
CA SER A 53 10.04 5.74 4.07
C SER A 53 8.90 6.69 3.73
N LEU A 54 9.11 7.98 3.84
CA LEU A 54 8.21 9.02 3.36
C LEU A 54 8.69 9.63 2.01
N ASP A 55 9.57 8.94 1.31
CA ASP A 55 9.95 9.26 -0.08
C ASP A 55 8.90 8.72 -1.06
N PRO A 56 8.11 9.57 -1.74
CA PRO A 56 7.04 9.13 -2.63
C PRO A 56 7.49 8.21 -3.77
N GLN A 57 8.72 8.38 -4.29
CA GLN A 57 9.22 7.62 -5.41
C GLN A 57 9.78 6.24 -5.04
N SER A 58 9.88 5.93 -3.74
CA SER A 58 10.41 4.65 -3.25
C SER A 58 9.49 3.90 -2.29
N ALA A 59 8.57 4.59 -1.61
CA ALA A 59 7.69 4.01 -0.60
C ALA A 59 6.64 3.05 -1.19
N THR A 60 6.58 1.81 -0.68
CA THR A 60 5.65 0.78 -1.18
C THR A 60 4.61 0.33 -0.16
N ASP A 61 4.90 0.46 1.13
CA ASP A 61 4.02 0.00 2.20
C ASP A 61 2.86 0.97 2.45
N ALA A 62 1.73 0.44 2.91
CA ALA A 62 0.50 1.20 3.12
C ALA A 62 0.66 2.32 4.16
N ALA A 63 1.41 2.06 5.25
CA ALA A 63 1.64 3.05 6.29
C ALA A 63 2.39 4.27 5.75
N SER A 64 3.45 4.05 4.95
CA SER A 64 4.17 5.12 4.26
C SER A 64 3.26 5.92 3.33
N LYS A 65 2.48 5.24 2.48
CA LYS A 65 1.57 5.89 1.53
C LYS A 65 0.52 6.74 2.23
N THR A 66 -0.09 6.24 3.31
CA THR A 66 -1.07 7.00 4.12
C THR A 66 -0.50 8.32 4.63
N ILE A 67 0.74 8.33 5.10
CA ILE A 67 1.39 9.56 5.58
C ILE A 67 1.75 10.47 4.40
N ILE A 68 2.31 9.94 3.32
CA ILE A 68 2.67 10.67 2.10
C ILE A 68 1.46 11.42 1.52
N GLU A 69 0.29 10.80 1.44
CA GLU A 69 -0.95 11.42 0.93
C GLU A 69 -1.40 12.65 1.70
N ASN A 70 -1.01 12.78 2.97
CA ASN A 70 -1.29 13.95 3.79
C ASN A 70 -0.22 15.04 3.69
N LEU A 71 1.03 14.65 3.37
CA LEU A 71 2.19 15.56 3.32
C LEU A 71 2.40 16.20 1.94
N TYR A 72 1.94 15.56 0.87
CA TYR A 72 2.18 16.01 -0.50
C TYR A 72 0.86 16.19 -1.26
N GLU A 73 0.90 16.89 -2.38
CA GLU A 73 -0.22 17.04 -3.31
C GLU A 73 0.24 16.70 -4.73
N GLY A 74 -0.39 15.69 -5.34
CA GLY A 74 -0.17 15.30 -6.74
C GLY A 74 -0.83 16.27 -7.72
N LEU A 75 -0.56 16.10 -9.02
CA LEU A 75 -1.27 16.82 -10.08
C LEU A 75 -2.76 16.49 -10.09
N VAL A 76 -3.06 15.23 -9.79
CA VAL A 76 -4.36 14.58 -9.85
C VAL A 76 -4.55 13.80 -8.55
N GLU A 77 -5.76 13.68 -8.07
CA GLU A 77 -6.19 12.81 -6.98
C GLU A 77 -7.38 11.94 -7.43
N LEU A 78 -7.69 10.87 -6.73
CA LEU A 78 -8.90 10.08 -6.99
C LEU A 78 -10.05 10.58 -6.12
N ASP A 79 -11.24 10.66 -6.69
CA ASP A 79 -12.47 10.89 -5.93
C ASP A 79 -12.93 9.60 -5.21
N GLU A 80 -14.04 9.68 -4.48
CA GLU A 80 -14.63 8.56 -3.74
C GLU A 80 -15.03 7.37 -4.62
N ASN A 81 -15.17 7.58 -5.94
CA ASN A 81 -15.50 6.55 -6.93
C ASN A 81 -14.25 6.01 -7.66
N GLY A 82 -13.05 6.44 -7.27
CA GLY A 82 -11.79 6.07 -7.93
C GLY A 82 -11.57 6.79 -9.27
N SER A 83 -12.29 7.89 -9.56
CA SER A 83 -12.11 8.66 -10.78
C SER A 83 -11.10 9.78 -10.58
N PRO A 84 -10.17 10.02 -11.54
CA PRO A 84 -9.17 11.06 -11.42
C PRO A 84 -9.78 12.46 -11.46
N GLN A 85 -9.41 13.29 -10.48
CA GLN A 85 -9.79 14.69 -10.33
C GLN A 85 -8.54 15.57 -10.28
N LEU A 86 -8.66 16.84 -10.71
CA LEU A 86 -7.55 17.79 -10.64
C LEU A 86 -7.27 18.20 -9.18
N ALA A 87 -6.02 18.08 -8.76
CA ALA A 87 -5.54 18.49 -7.42
C ALA A 87 -4.64 19.74 -7.53
N ALA A 88 -3.32 19.59 -7.61
CA ALA A 88 -2.41 20.72 -7.83
C ALA A 88 -2.48 21.27 -9.27
N ALA A 89 -2.96 20.48 -10.23
CA ALA A 89 -3.24 20.98 -11.57
C ALA A 89 -4.53 21.81 -11.58
N GLU A 90 -4.52 22.93 -12.31
CA GLU A 90 -5.70 23.75 -12.59
C GLU A 90 -6.46 23.21 -13.82
N SER A 91 -5.71 22.77 -14.84
CA SER A 91 -6.26 22.20 -16.06
C SER A 91 -5.22 21.33 -16.76
N TYR A 92 -5.67 20.54 -17.72
CA TYR A 92 -4.78 19.89 -18.67
C TYR A 92 -5.38 19.85 -20.08
N THR A 93 -4.51 19.67 -21.07
CA THR A 93 -4.87 19.41 -22.46
C THR A 93 -4.17 18.16 -22.97
N THR A 94 -4.80 17.48 -23.93
CA THR A 94 -4.22 16.28 -24.56
C THR A 94 -4.15 16.50 -26.07
N SER A 95 -3.03 16.09 -26.68
CA SER A 95 -2.90 16.09 -28.15
C SER A 95 -3.90 15.12 -28.80
N ALA A 96 -4.21 15.34 -30.08
CA ALA A 96 -5.20 14.55 -30.83
C ALA A 96 -4.85 13.05 -30.90
N ASP A 97 -3.57 12.70 -30.84
CA ASP A 97 -3.07 11.32 -30.83
C ASP A 97 -3.01 10.69 -29.42
N GLY A 98 -3.34 11.49 -28.38
CA GLY A 98 -3.30 11.03 -26.99
C GLY A 98 -1.89 10.82 -26.42
N LEU A 99 -0.86 11.37 -27.06
CA LEU A 99 0.53 11.15 -26.68
C LEU A 99 1.14 12.29 -25.85
N VAL A 100 0.59 13.50 -25.94
CA VAL A 100 1.12 14.65 -25.21
C VAL A 100 0.05 15.19 -24.27
N TYR A 101 0.37 15.24 -22.98
CA TYR A 101 -0.45 15.87 -21.94
C TYR A 101 0.28 17.11 -21.45
N THR A 102 -0.40 18.25 -21.43
CA THR A 102 0.13 19.50 -20.91
C THR A 102 -0.75 19.97 -19.77
N PHE A 103 -0.18 20.02 -18.55
CA PHE A 103 -0.85 20.45 -17.33
C PHE A 103 -0.47 21.90 -17.01
N LEU A 104 -1.47 22.70 -16.61
CA LEU A 104 -1.28 24.00 -16.01
C LEU A 104 -1.43 23.85 -14.48
N LEU A 105 -0.45 24.29 -13.72
CA LEU A 105 -0.44 24.20 -12.26
C LEU A 105 -1.13 25.40 -11.62
N LYS A 106 -1.80 25.17 -10.51
CA LYS A 106 -2.24 26.23 -9.59
C LYS A 106 -1.01 26.94 -9.03
N ASN A 107 -1.10 28.26 -8.85
CA ASN A 107 0.05 29.08 -8.43
C ASN A 107 0.07 29.37 -6.92
N ASP A 108 -0.83 28.78 -6.15
CA ASP A 108 -1.01 28.95 -4.72
C ASP A 108 -0.59 27.69 -3.92
N ARG A 109 0.32 26.92 -4.49
CA ARG A 109 0.94 25.76 -3.85
C ARG A 109 2.37 26.08 -3.43
N TYR A 110 2.69 25.74 -2.17
CA TYR A 110 3.97 26.04 -1.56
C TYR A 110 4.50 24.82 -0.82
N TRP A 111 5.80 24.65 -0.88
CA TRP A 111 6.52 23.81 0.06
C TRP A 111 6.63 24.51 1.40
N PHE A 112 6.64 23.74 2.47
CA PHE A 112 6.92 24.19 3.82
C PHE A 112 7.81 23.19 4.54
N TYR A 113 8.85 23.71 5.20
CA TYR A 113 9.73 22.96 6.07
C TYR A 113 10.04 23.79 7.32
N ASP A 114 9.44 23.42 8.46
CA ASP A 114 9.64 24.06 9.77
C ASP A 114 11.03 23.68 10.32
N ALA A 115 12.05 24.41 9.89
CA ALA A 115 13.46 24.12 10.17
C ALA A 115 13.84 24.39 11.64
N ASN A 116 13.27 25.46 12.21
CA ASN A 116 13.54 25.89 13.58
C ASN A 116 12.60 25.22 14.62
N GLN A 117 11.54 24.52 14.15
CA GLN A 117 10.56 23.77 14.93
C GLN A 117 9.73 24.63 15.90
N ASP A 118 9.43 25.88 15.53
CA ASP A 118 8.65 26.80 16.35
C ASP A 118 7.17 26.90 15.93
N ASP A 119 6.79 26.16 14.88
CA ASP A 119 5.44 26.15 14.29
C ASP A 119 4.98 27.51 13.72
N VAL A 120 5.91 28.44 13.50
CA VAL A 120 5.69 29.71 12.82
C VAL A 120 6.15 29.57 11.37
N VAL A 121 5.47 30.24 10.47
CA VAL A 121 5.83 30.23 9.05
C VAL A 121 6.77 31.41 8.80
N ASP A 122 8.04 31.10 8.54
CA ASP A 122 9.05 32.09 8.17
C ASP A 122 9.26 32.13 6.64
N ASP A 123 9.70 33.27 6.13
CA ASP A 123 9.88 33.48 4.68
C ASP A 123 10.91 32.53 4.06
N ASP A 124 11.93 32.11 4.81
CA ASP A 124 13.00 31.19 4.37
C ASP A 124 12.62 29.69 4.52
N GLU A 125 11.48 29.40 5.13
CA GLU A 125 10.94 28.06 5.30
C GLU A 125 9.89 27.69 4.24
N THR A 126 9.58 28.63 3.35
CA THR A 126 8.57 28.43 2.32
C THR A 126 9.12 28.75 0.93
N TRP A 127 8.72 27.93 -0.06
CA TRP A 127 9.01 28.18 -1.47
C TRP A 127 7.94 27.60 -2.37
N LYS A 128 7.82 28.11 -3.59
CA LYS A 128 6.77 27.66 -4.51
C LYS A 128 6.97 26.23 -4.97
N VAL A 129 5.86 25.51 -5.11
CA VAL A 129 5.81 24.27 -5.89
C VAL A 129 5.75 24.65 -7.37
N THR A 130 6.63 24.06 -8.16
CA THR A 130 6.77 24.33 -9.59
C THR A 130 6.67 23.06 -10.44
N ALA A 131 6.49 23.22 -11.74
CA ALA A 131 6.51 22.12 -12.70
C ALA A 131 7.84 21.32 -12.66
N SER A 132 8.94 21.97 -12.28
CA SER A 132 10.25 21.31 -12.14
C SER A 132 10.26 20.28 -11.01
N ASP A 133 9.51 20.50 -9.92
CA ASP A 133 9.43 19.55 -8.81
C ASP A 133 8.74 18.24 -9.24
N TYR A 134 7.70 18.33 -10.07
CA TYR A 134 7.06 17.15 -10.67
C TYR A 134 7.96 16.49 -11.71
N ALA A 135 8.60 17.26 -12.59
CA ALA A 135 9.52 16.68 -13.57
C ALA A 135 10.68 15.92 -12.89
N TYR A 136 11.25 16.49 -11.83
CA TYR A 136 12.31 15.85 -11.07
C TYR A 136 11.86 14.56 -10.38
N ALA A 137 10.63 14.50 -9.87
CA ALA A 137 10.05 13.27 -9.31
C ALA A 137 10.06 12.12 -10.33
N PHE A 138 9.68 12.39 -11.59
CA PHE A 138 9.72 11.38 -12.66
C PHE A 138 11.14 11.03 -13.10
N GLN A 139 12.06 11.99 -13.10
CA GLN A 139 13.49 11.69 -13.32
C GLN A 139 14.00 10.71 -12.26
N ARG A 140 13.64 10.91 -10.99
CA ARG A 140 13.99 10.00 -9.90
C ARG A 140 13.36 8.61 -10.06
N ILE A 141 12.11 8.49 -10.52
CA ILE A 141 11.47 7.19 -10.77
C ILE A 141 12.30 6.37 -11.77
N PHE A 142 12.83 7.00 -12.81
CA PHE A 142 13.55 6.30 -13.87
C PHE A 142 15.07 6.29 -13.71
N ASP A 143 15.62 7.04 -12.75
CA ASP A 143 17.04 6.98 -12.42
C ASP A 143 17.37 5.58 -11.88
N PRO A 144 18.30 4.82 -12.53
CA PRO A 144 18.73 3.52 -12.04
C PRO A 144 19.25 3.51 -10.61
N GLN A 145 19.76 4.65 -10.11
CA GLN A 145 20.27 4.77 -8.74
C GLN A 145 19.14 4.80 -7.70
N THR A 146 17.96 5.30 -8.04
CA THR A 146 16.80 5.34 -7.15
C THR A 146 16.23 3.94 -6.94
N GLN A 147 16.35 3.04 -7.92
CA GLN A 147 15.74 1.70 -7.89
C GLN A 147 14.23 1.74 -7.59
N SER A 148 13.54 2.74 -8.13
CA SER A 148 12.11 2.91 -7.88
C SER A 148 11.30 1.70 -8.32
N PRO A 149 10.33 1.24 -7.53
CA PRO A 149 9.42 0.14 -7.90
C PRO A 149 8.36 0.57 -8.92
N TYR A 150 8.29 1.85 -9.29
CA TYR A 150 7.20 2.45 -10.06
C TYR A 150 7.51 2.65 -11.55
N THR A 151 8.66 2.21 -12.04
CA THR A 151 9.06 2.34 -13.45
C THR A 151 8.05 1.68 -14.41
N THR A 152 7.47 0.55 -14.04
CA THR A 152 6.47 -0.15 -14.86
C THR A 152 5.17 0.63 -14.96
N MET A 153 4.71 1.25 -13.87
CA MET A 153 3.50 2.08 -13.81
C MET A 153 3.53 3.18 -14.86
N PHE A 154 4.69 3.82 -15.06
CA PHE A 154 4.89 4.92 -15.99
C PHE A 154 5.69 4.55 -17.25
N SER A 155 5.79 3.26 -17.57
CA SER A 155 6.53 2.76 -18.74
C SER A 155 5.97 3.20 -20.10
N CYS A 156 4.82 3.88 -20.10
CA CYS A 156 4.27 4.56 -21.28
C CYS A 156 5.00 5.86 -21.63
N LEU A 157 5.80 6.44 -20.73
CA LEU A 157 6.56 7.66 -20.99
C LEU A 157 7.59 7.45 -22.09
N GLN A 158 7.83 8.49 -22.89
CA GLN A 158 8.89 8.49 -23.87
C GLN A 158 10.25 8.29 -23.18
N ASN A 159 11.12 7.51 -23.80
CA ASN A 159 12.47 7.16 -23.31
C ASN A 159 12.52 6.32 -22.02
N ALA A 160 11.38 5.84 -21.48
CA ALA A 160 11.33 5.10 -20.21
C ALA A 160 12.35 3.95 -20.13
N ASP A 161 12.36 3.05 -21.12
CA ASP A 161 13.27 1.89 -21.13
C ASP A 161 14.76 2.30 -21.25
N ALA A 162 15.04 3.34 -22.05
CA ALA A 162 16.41 3.82 -22.29
C ALA A 162 16.99 4.53 -21.06
N VAL A 163 16.18 5.31 -20.37
CA VAL A 163 16.60 5.97 -19.10
C VAL A 163 16.76 4.93 -18.00
N GLN A 164 15.78 4.04 -17.82
CA GLN A 164 15.84 2.99 -16.79
C GLN A 164 17.04 2.06 -16.97
N SER A 165 17.47 1.80 -18.20
CA SER A 165 18.68 0.99 -18.48
C SER A 165 19.99 1.78 -18.40
N GLY A 166 19.95 3.07 -18.11
CA GLY A 166 21.13 3.96 -18.04
C GLY A 166 21.72 4.30 -19.42
N GLN A 167 20.99 4.09 -20.52
CA GLN A 167 21.43 4.49 -21.87
C GLN A 167 21.23 5.99 -22.12
N LEU A 168 20.26 6.60 -21.45
CA LEU A 168 19.96 8.03 -21.46
C LEU A 168 20.01 8.58 -20.03
N ASP A 169 20.28 9.88 -19.92
CA ASP A 169 20.24 10.61 -18.66
C ASP A 169 18.80 10.68 -18.11
N PRO A 170 18.55 10.64 -16.79
CA PRO A 170 17.22 10.79 -16.21
C PRO A 170 16.43 12.02 -16.70
N SER A 171 17.10 13.12 -17.04
CA SER A 171 16.47 14.33 -17.59
C SER A 171 15.85 14.14 -18.98
N GLU A 172 16.19 13.04 -19.68
CA GLU A 172 15.65 12.72 -21.02
C GLU A 172 14.33 11.94 -20.97
N ILE A 173 13.81 11.63 -19.76
CA ILE A 173 12.48 11.03 -19.62
C ILE A 173 11.41 11.95 -20.22
N GLY A 174 10.36 11.39 -20.80
CA GLY A 174 9.28 12.14 -21.45
C GLY A 174 8.46 13.05 -20.51
N VAL A 175 9.10 13.74 -19.55
CA VAL A 175 8.46 14.69 -18.62
C VAL A 175 9.31 15.95 -18.57
N ARG A 176 8.69 17.11 -18.80
CA ARG A 176 9.40 18.37 -18.91
C ARG A 176 8.62 19.53 -18.31
N ALA A 177 9.27 20.33 -17.45
CA ALA A 177 8.78 21.65 -17.10
C ALA A 177 8.99 22.61 -18.30
N VAL A 178 7.89 23.16 -18.82
CA VAL A 178 7.90 24.15 -19.91
C VAL A 178 8.09 25.55 -19.32
N SER A 179 7.50 25.77 -18.15
CA SER A 179 7.66 26.96 -17.31
C SER A 179 7.48 26.55 -15.84
N ASP A 180 7.50 27.49 -14.90
CA ASP A 180 7.24 27.21 -13.48
C ASP A 180 5.86 26.59 -13.23
N THR A 181 4.88 26.88 -14.09
CA THR A 181 3.50 26.43 -13.95
C THR A 181 3.01 25.51 -15.07
N GLU A 182 3.83 25.22 -16.08
CA GLU A 182 3.44 24.36 -17.19
C GLU A 182 4.30 23.12 -17.25
N LEU A 183 3.68 21.94 -17.10
CA LEU A 183 4.31 20.62 -17.13
C LEU A 183 3.80 19.83 -18.33
N GLN A 184 4.71 19.26 -19.10
CA GLN A 184 4.38 18.44 -20.25
C GLN A 184 4.87 17.01 -20.09
N PHE A 185 3.96 16.06 -20.32
CA PHE A 185 4.27 14.63 -20.46
C PHE A 185 4.19 14.24 -21.93
N THR A 186 5.16 13.46 -22.39
CA THR A 186 5.19 12.84 -23.71
C THR A 186 5.20 11.33 -23.55
N LEU A 187 4.21 10.66 -24.12
CA LEU A 187 4.07 9.22 -24.08
C LEU A 187 4.65 8.58 -25.36
N SER A 188 5.22 7.40 -25.23
CA SER A 188 5.66 6.54 -26.37
C SER A 188 4.49 5.77 -26.99
N ARG A 189 3.42 5.61 -26.25
CA ARG A 189 2.16 4.97 -26.64
C ARG A 189 1.02 5.53 -25.81
N PRO A 190 -0.22 5.57 -26.34
CA PRO A 190 -1.37 5.95 -25.54
C PRO A 190 -1.57 4.99 -24.38
N ASP A 191 -1.98 5.53 -23.21
CA ASP A 191 -2.28 4.76 -22.00
C ASP A 191 -3.56 5.30 -21.34
N ALA A 192 -4.57 4.44 -21.24
CA ALA A 192 -5.87 4.82 -20.69
C ALA A 192 -5.83 5.04 -19.16
N GLU A 193 -4.84 4.46 -18.48
CA GLU A 193 -4.67 4.58 -17.03
C GLU A 193 -3.72 5.70 -16.64
N PHE A 194 -3.13 6.41 -17.60
CA PHE A 194 -2.11 7.42 -17.32
C PHE A 194 -2.58 8.47 -16.30
N LEU A 195 -3.80 9.00 -16.42
CA LEU A 195 -4.34 9.98 -15.47
C LEU A 195 -4.58 9.37 -14.09
N SER A 196 -5.09 8.14 -14.00
CA SER A 196 -5.27 7.44 -12.73
C SER A 196 -3.93 7.13 -12.07
N ASN A 197 -2.92 6.76 -12.86
CA ASN A 197 -1.55 6.54 -12.37
C ASN A 197 -0.92 7.83 -11.82
N LEU A 198 -1.25 9.01 -12.39
CA LEU A 198 -0.79 10.31 -11.86
C LEU A 198 -1.41 10.66 -10.49
N ALA A 199 -2.49 10.00 -10.07
CA ALA A 199 -3.05 10.16 -8.74
C ALA A 199 -2.33 9.32 -7.66
N SER A 200 -1.39 8.46 -8.06
CA SER A 200 -0.60 7.66 -7.11
C SER A 200 0.40 8.50 -6.33
N THR A 201 0.77 8.03 -5.14
CA THR A 201 1.82 8.67 -4.32
C THR A 201 3.15 8.80 -5.08
N ALA A 202 3.46 7.88 -5.98
CA ALA A 202 4.70 7.90 -6.78
C ALA A 202 4.83 9.14 -7.67
N ALA A 203 3.69 9.71 -8.13
CA ALA A 203 3.65 10.89 -9.00
C ALA A 203 3.68 12.23 -8.22
N MET A 204 3.77 12.19 -6.90
CA MET A 204 3.88 13.40 -6.08
C MET A 204 5.22 14.11 -6.31
N PRO A 205 5.26 15.44 -6.15
CA PRO A 205 6.44 16.23 -6.48
C PRO A 205 7.61 15.97 -5.54
N CYS A 206 8.83 16.23 -6.00
CA CYS A 206 10.06 16.20 -5.23
C CYS A 206 10.87 17.47 -5.52
N ASN A 207 11.12 18.29 -4.52
CA ASN A 207 11.95 19.46 -4.70
C ASN A 207 13.43 19.05 -4.76
N GLU A 208 14.10 19.30 -5.89
CA GLU A 208 15.47 18.86 -6.12
C GLU A 208 16.44 19.45 -5.11
N ASN A 209 16.35 20.76 -4.82
CA ASN A 209 17.27 21.42 -3.89
C ASN A 209 17.15 20.85 -2.48
N PHE A 210 15.93 20.64 -2.00
CA PHE A 210 15.69 20.03 -0.70
C PHE A 210 16.19 18.57 -0.68
N PHE A 211 15.88 17.79 -1.73
CA PHE A 211 16.36 16.41 -1.87
C PHE A 211 17.89 16.33 -1.76
N GLN A 212 18.61 17.18 -2.48
CA GLN A 212 20.09 17.22 -2.45
C GLN A 212 20.62 17.60 -1.05
N GLN A 213 19.95 18.51 -0.34
CA GLN A 213 20.32 18.91 1.02
C GLN A 213 20.20 17.77 2.02
N THR A 214 19.30 16.80 1.83
CA THR A 214 19.12 15.65 2.72
C THR A 214 20.28 14.64 2.66
N LYS A 215 21.16 14.73 1.65
CA LYS A 215 22.35 13.88 1.48
C LYS A 215 22.04 12.37 1.56
N GLY A 216 20.97 11.95 0.89
CA GLY A 216 20.53 10.55 0.84
C GLY A 216 19.60 10.13 1.98
N ARG A 217 19.13 11.05 2.81
CA ARG A 217 18.20 10.77 3.90
C ARG A 217 16.75 11.11 3.57
N TYR A 218 16.46 11.58 2.37
CA TYR A 218 15.13 12.02 1.98
C TYR A 218 14.04 11.00 2.35
N GLY A 219 13.06 11.44 3.14
CA GLY A 219 11.96 10.61 3.60
C GLY A 219 12.29 9.58 4.68
N LEU A 220 13.50 9.57 5.27
CA LEU A 220 13.90 8.58 6.28
C LEU A 220 13.70 9.06 7.72
N ASP A 221 13.56 10.34 7.93
CA ASP A 221 13.28 10.98 9.21
C ASP A 221 12.55 12.30 9.02
N LYS A 222 12.09 12.89 10.13
CA LYS A 222 11.31 14.13 10.14
C LYS A 222 12.11 15.29 9.51
N GLU A 223 13.40 15.38 9.78
CA GLU A 223 14.29 16.45 9.32
C GLU A 223 14.58 16.39 7.82
N SER A 224 14.22 15.28 7.17
CA SER A 224 14.42 15.06 5.73
C SER A 224 13.11 15.05 4.94
N VAL A 225 12.04 15.65 5.47
CA VAL A 225 10.72 15.76 4.84
C VAL A 225 10.27 17.21 4.79
N ALA A 226 10.12 17.77 3.61
CA ALA A 226 9.38 19.00 3.35
C ALA A 226 8.00 18.65 2.80
N SER A 227 6.99 19.46 3.09
CA SER A 227 5.58 19.17 2.77
C SER A 227 5.01 20.20 1.81
N CYS A 228 4.22 19.76 0.84
CA CYS A 228 3.46 20.63 -0.07
C CYS A 228 1.96 20.29 -0.11
N GLY A 229 1.51 19.37 0.77
CA GLY A 229 0.11 18.98 0.92
C GLY A 229 -0.63 19.78 1.97
N ALA A 230 -1.75 19.21 2.44
CA ALA A 230 -2.63 19.85 3.42
C ALA A 230 -2.04 19.91 4.85
N PHE A 231 -1.08 19.04 5.14
CA PHE A 231 -0.42 18.95 6.43
C PHE A 231 1.09 18.95 6.29
N TYR A 232 1.80 19.27 7.38
CA TYR A 232 3.23 19.10 7.50
C TYR A 232 3.60 18.24 8.71
N LEU A 233 4.76 17.58 8.62
CA LEU A 233 5.22 16.62 9.62
C LEU A 233 5.84 17.35 10.80
N ARG A 234 5.25 17.18 11.99
CA ARG A 234 5.72 17.80 13.23
C ARG A 234 6.48 16.84 14.12
N LEU A 235 6.03 15.58 14.17
CA LEU A 235 6.66 14.52 14.95
C LEU A 235 6.56 13.19 14.19
N TRP A 236 7.66 12.47 14.20
CA TRP A 236 7.70 11.06 13.83
C TRP A 236 8.50 10.33 14.90
N PHE A 237 7.80 9.66 15.79
CA PHE A 237 8.39 8.93 16.91
C PHE A 237 8.06 7.46 16.83
N TYR A 238 9.09 6.64 16.81
CA TYR A 238 8.96 5.20 16.82
C TYR A 238 10.03 4.55 17.71
N ASP A 239 9.57 3.77 18.70
CA ASP A 239 10.38 2.88 19.52
C ASP A 239 9.81 1.47 19.43
N GLN A 240 10.59 0.53 18.90
CA GLN A 240 10.13 -0.85 18.71
C GLN A 240 9.70 -1.55 20.01
N TYR A 241 10.14 -1.09 21.16
CA TYR A 241 9.79 -1.60 22.49
C TYR A 241 8.77 -0.72 23.23
N GLY A 242 8.53 0.47 22.71
CA GLY A 242 7.60 1.43 23.26
C GLY A 242 6.16 1.21 22.81
N ASN A 243 5.24 1.92 23.47
CA ASN A 243 3.81 1.93 23.16
C ASN A 243 3.26 3.34 22.84
N GLN A 244 4.14 4.36 22.79
CA GLN A 244 3.76 5.75 22.45
C GLN A 244 4.17 6.13 21.04
N ASN A 245 4.21 5.14 20.15
CA ASN A 245 4.60 5.31 18.77
C ASN A 245 3.54 6.10 18.00
N GLN A 246 3.95 7.22 17.39
CA GLN A 246 3.00 8.09 16.71
C GLN A 246 3.68 8.99 15.67
N ILE A 247 2.86 9.42 14.74
CA ILE A 247 3.17 10.49 13.80
C ILE A 247 2.19 11.61 14.06
N PHE A 248 2.68 12.82 14.26
CA PHE A 248 1.87 14.01 14.45
C PHE A 248 2.11 15.00 13.34
N MET A 249 1.02 15.49 12.75
CA MET A 249 1.03 16.46 11.66
C MET A 249 0.14 17.64 11.99
N ARG A 250 0.52 18.82 11.49
CA ARG A 250 -0.28 20.04 11.58
C ARG A 250 -0.71 20.49 10.21
N ARG A 251 -1.84 21.23 10.17
CA ARG A 251 -2.35 21.84 8.95
C ARG A 251 -1.33 22.81 8.38
N ASN A 252 -1.01 22.64 7.11
CA ASN A 252 -0.06 23.48 6.37
C ASN A 252 -0.73 24.77 5.88
N ALA A 253 -0.73 25.81 6.73
CA ALA A 253 -1.45 27.05 6.46
C ALA A 253 -0.96 27.82 5.21
N VAL A 254 0.27 27.58 4.76
CA VAL A 254 0.82 28.23 3.55
C VAL A 254 0.25 27.63 2.26
N ASN A 255 -0.26 26.39 2.30
CA ASN A 255 -0.80 25.71 1.14
C ASN A 255 -2.32 25.88 1.05
N ALA A 256 -2.83 26.27 -0.13
CA ALA A 256 -4.28 26.43 -0.35
C ALA A 256 -5.07 25.12 -0.17
N LYS A 257 -4.46 23.95 -0.41
CA LYS A 257 -5.05 22.62 -0.15
C LYS A 257 -5.50 22.48 1.31
N ALA A 258 -4.79 23.09 2.26
CA ALA A 258 -5.13 23.06 3.68
C ALA A 258 -6.49 23.68 4.00
N ARG A 259 -7.05 24.53 3.11
CA ARG A 259 -8.38 25.12 3.27
C ARG A 259 -9.52 24.15 3.00
N SER A 260 -9.24 23.04 2.30
CA SER A 260 -10.23 22.01 1.97
C SER A 260 -10.34 20.91 3.02
N VAL A 261 -9.49 20.91 4.06
CA VAL A 261 -9.49 19.89 5.11
C VAL A 261 -10.04 20.43 6.42
N TYR A 262 -10.80 19.60 7.13
CA TYR A 262 -11.44 19.99 8.39
C TYR A 262 -10.47 19.94 9.58
N PRO A 263 -9.66 18.88 9.81
CA PRO A 263 -8.76 18.81 10.95
C PRO A 263 -7.68 19.88 10.90
N THR A 264 -7.30 20.41 12.07
CA THR A 264 -6.12 21.27 12.24
C THR A 264 -4.88 20.45 12.58
N ASN A 265 -5.09 19.30 13.20
CA ASN A 265 -4.03 18.38 13.59
C ASN A 265 -4.44 16.94 13.26
N LEU A 266 -3.48 16.14 12.83
CA LEU A 266 -3.62 14.69 12.62
C LEU A 266 -2.63 13.95 13.53
N THR A 267 -3.11 12.93 14.23
CA THR A 267 -2.25 11.98 14.93
C THR A 267 -2.48 10.58 14.36
N PHE A 268 -1.42 9.94 13.91
CA PHE A 268 -1.44 8.53 13.57
C PHE A 268 -0.74 7.74 14.67
N GLN A 269 -1.52 6.96 15.41
CA GLN A 269 -1.02 6.08 16.46
C GLN A 269 -0.56 4.77 15.84
N ILE A 270 0.74 4.46 15.94
CA ILE A 270 1.30 3.22 15.40
C ILE A 270 1.01 2.11 16.40
N ARG A 271 0.15 1.15 16.01
CA ARG A 271 -0.29 0.03 16.84
C ARG A 271 0.25 -1.29 16.31
N LYS A 272 0.68 -2.16 17.22
CA LYS A 272 1.32 -3.44 16.86
C LYS A 272 0.30 -4.53 16.54
N SER A 273 -0.95 -4.34 16.95
CA SER A 273 -2.03 -5.30 16.70
C SER A 273 -3.36 -4.61 16.41
N SER A 274 -4.25 -5.32 15.76
CA SER A 274 -5.63 -4.88 15.55
C SER A 274 -6.41 -4.73 16.86
N ASP A 275 -6.05 -5.49 17.90
CA ASP A 275 -6.69 -5.41 19.21
C ASP A 275 -6.33 -4.11 19.94
N GLU A 276 -5.07 -3.65 19.84
CA GLU A 276 -4.67 -2.34 20.36
C GLU A 276 -5.41 -1.21 19.64
N ALA A 277 -5.51 -1.26 18.32
CA ALA A 277 -6.25 -0.28 17.53
C ALA A 277 -7.75 -0.28 17.86
N ALA A 278 -8.35 -1.45 18.06
CA ALA A 278 -9.74 -1.60 18.47
C ALA A 278 -10.01 -1.07 19.89
N ALA A 279 -9.07 -1.26 20.81
CA ALA A 279 -9.17 -0.71 22.17
C ALA A 279 -9.16 0.83 22.15
N ASP A 280 -8.21 1.45 21.42
CA ASP A 280 -8.13 2.90 21.26
C ASP A 280 -9.38 3.50 20.60
N PHE A 281 -9.96 2.79 19.63
CA PHE A 281 -11.18 3.22 18.97
C PHE A 281 -12.40 3.09 19.89
N THR A 282 -12.48 2.02 20.68
CA THR A 282 -13.59 1.77 21.62
C THR A 282 -13.61 2.76 22.77
N ASP A 283 -12.45 3.15 23.29
CA ASP A 283 -12.35 4.11 24.40
C ASP A 283 -12.38 5.58 23.95
N GLY A 284 -12.46 5.82 22.63
CA GLY A 284 -12.52 7.15 22.03
C GLY A 284 -11.16 7.86 21.94
N THR A 285 -10.06 7.16 22.12
CA THR A 285 -8.70 7.70 21.91
C THR A 285 -8.38 7.86 20.43
N SER A 286 -9.02 7.05 19.57
CA SER A 286 -8.90 7.12 18.12
C SER A 286 -10.26 7.36 17.46
N ASP A 287 -10.31 8.27 16.49
CA ASP A 287 -11.50 8.58 15.67
C ASP A 287 -11.68 7.59 14.51
N LEU A 288 -10.58 6.96 14.08
CA LEU A 288 -10.55 6.00 12.98
C LEU A 288 -9.62 4.85 13.32
N MET A 289 -10.09 3.63 13.12
CA MET A 289 -9.20 2.48 13.11
C MET A 289 -9.19 1.79 11.74
N THR A 290 -8.04 1.21 11.40
CA THR A 290 -7.90 0.27 10.30
C THR A 290 -7.63 -1.11 10.86
N SER A 291 -8.28 -2.13 10.32
CA SER A 291 -8.06 -3.53 10.70
C SER A 291 -7.99 -4.42 9.49
N SER A 292 -7.05 -5.36 9.48
CA SER A 292 -7.01 -6.45 8.51
C SER A 292 -7.82 -7.67 8.97
N VAL A 293 -8.34 -7.64 10.19
CA VAL A 293 -9.14 -8.69 10.79
C VAL A 293 -10.60 -8.23 10.83
N TYR A 294 -11.51 -9.15 10.52
CA TYR A 294 -12.94 -8.89 10.60
C TYR A 294 -13.36 -8.52 12.03
N GLN A 295 -14.15 -7.45 12.16
CA GLN A 295 -14.59 -6.88 13.43
C GLN A 295 -16.11 -6.78 13.46
N PRO A 296 -16.85 -7.91 13.73
CA PRO A 296 -18.31 -7.96 13.61
C PRO A 296 -19.02 -6.93 14.51
N GLN A 297 -18.47 -6.65 15.69
CA GLN A 297 -19.05 -5.69 16.64
C GLN A 297 -19.16 -4.26 16.09
N TYR A 298 -18.35 -3.90 15.10
CA TYR A 298 -18.43 -2.60 14.43
C TYR A 298 -19.22 -2.69 13.13
N MET A 299 -19.04 -3.77 12.36
CA MET A 299 -19.68 -3.94 11.06
C MET A 299 -21.20 -4.14 11.14
N GLU A 300 -21.69 -4.72 12.23
CA GLU A 300 -23.10 -4.98 12.47
C GLU A 300 -23.79 -3.85 13.28
N SER A 301 -23.07 -2.76 13.55
CA SER A 301 -23.55 -1.66 14.39
C SER A 301 -23.88 -0.42 13.56
N ASP A 302 -25.06 0.15 13.74
CA ASP A 302 -25.47 1.43 13.15
C ASP A 302 -24.72 2.66 13.73
N ASN A 303 -23.91 2.44 14.77
CA ASN A 303 -23.18 3.53 15.43
C ASN A 303 -21.87 3.90 14.73
N TYR A 304 -21.40 3.07 13.80
CA TYR A 304 -20.12 3.25 13.13
C TYR A 304 -20.29 3.28 11.62
N SER A 305 -19.50 4.12 10.95
CA SER A 305 -19.35 4.06 9.50
C SER A 305 -18.22 3.11 9.16
N VAL A 306 -18.52 2.04 8.45
CA VAL A 306 -17.54 0.99 8.10
C VAL A 306 -17.40 0.91 6.58
N THR A 307 -16.14 0.99 6.12
CA THR A 307 -15.79 0.73 4.72
C THR A 307 -14.93 -0.53 4.66
N ALA A 308 -15.41 -1.55 3.97
CA ALA A 308 -14.65 -2.78 3.74
C ALA A 308 -14.09 -2.81 2.32
N THR A 309 -12.77 -2.92 2.20
CA THR A 309 -12.09 -3.07 0.90
C THR A 309 -11.52 -4.47 0.78
N ARG A 310 -11.74 -5.12 -0.35
CA ARG A 310 -11.19 -6.44 -0.66
C ARG A 310 -10.04 -6.28 -1.64
N SER A 311 -8.90 -5.85 -1.13
CA SER A 311 -7.70 -5.50 -1.90
C SER A 311 -6.68 -6.64 -2.01
N VAL A 312 -6.94 -7.78 -1.37
CA VAL A 312 -6.03 -8.94 -1.36
C VAL A 312 -6.72 -10.17 -1.91
N THR A 313 -6.06 -10.90 -2.80
CA THR A 313 -6.43 -12.26 -3.16
C THR A 313 -5.50 -13.24 -2.44
N LEU A 314 -6.04 -14.01 -1.50
CA LEU A 314 -5.31 -15.12 -0.88
C LEU A 314 -5.30 -16.34 -1.81
N GLY A 315 -4.16 -16.99 -1.93
CA GLY A 315 -4.01 -18.14 -2.81
C GLY A 315 -2.85 -19.04 -2.44
N LEU A 316 -2.78 -20.15 -3.14
CA LEU A 316 -1.67 -21.11 -3.05
C LEU A 316 -0.81 -21.00 -4.31
N ILE A 317 0.49 -20.80 -4.12
CA ILE A 317 1.47 -20.88 -5.19
C ILE A 317 2.23 -22.20 -5.08
N PHE A 318 2.41 -22.85 -6.21
CA PHE A 318 3.12 -24.11 -6.31
C PHE A 318 4.53 -23.87 -6.86
N ASN A 319 5.53 -24.53 -6.26
CA ASN A 319 6.88 -24.41 -6.76
C ASN A 319 6.98 -25.02 -8.17
N PRO A 320 7.33 -24.23 -9.19
CA PRO A 320 7.42 -24.72 -10.57
C PRO A 320 8.58 -25.72 -10.80
N ASP A 321 9.57 -25.71 -9.92
CA ASP A 321 10.74 -26.59 -10.02
C ASP A 321 10.53 -27.90 -9.22
N ASP A 322 9.47 -28.01 -8.41
CA ASP A 322 9.08 -29.27 -7.78
C ASP A 322 8.46 -30.22 -8.80
N THR A 323 8.98 -31.46 -8.85
CA THR A 323 8.58 -32.44 -9.87
C THR A 323 7.08 -32.77 -9.84
N ALA A 324 6.46 -32.81 -8.66
CA ALA A 324 5.03 -33.06 -8.53
C ALA A 324 4.19 -31.88 -8.98
N PHE A 325 4.54 -30.69 -8.50
CA PHE A 325 3.79 -29.46 -8.78
C PHE A 325 4.14 -28.80 -10.12
N ALA A 326 5.19 -29.24 -10.80
CA ALA A 326 5.42 -28.95 -12.23
C ALA A 326 4.34 -29.58 -13.12
N ASN A 327 3.72 -30.70 -12.69
CA ASN A 327 2.65 -31.34 -13.45
C ASN A 327 1.34 -30.50 -13.40
N ALA A 328 0.89 -30.05 -14.57
CA ALA A 328 -0.31 -29.21 -14.68
C ALA A 328 -1.61 -29.91 -14.26
N LYS A 329 -1.69 -31.24 -14.44
CA LYS A 329 -2.87 -32.02 -14.03
C LYS A 329 -3.01 -32.04 -12.51
N ILE A 330 -1.89 -32.18 -11.78
CA ILE A 330 -1.89 -32.13 -10.30
C ILE A 330 -2.35 -30.76 -9.83
N ARG A 331 -1.77 -29.66 -10.32
CA ARG A 331 -2.18 -28.30 -9.91
C ARG A 331 -3.65 -28.05 -10.22
N LYS A 332 -4.13 -28.47 -11.40
CA LYS A 332 -5.54 -28.32 -11.78
C LYS A 332 -6.47 -29.15 -10.89
N ALA A 333 -6.08 -30.38 -10.59
CA ALA A 333 -6.83 -31.26 -9.70
C ALA A 333 -6.96 -30.67 -8.30
N LEU A 334 -5.84 -30.21 -7.72
CA LEU A 334 -5.86 -29.54 -6.40
C LEU A 334 -6.76 -28.30 -6.39
N SER A 335 -6.73 -27.50 -7.46
CA SER A 335 -7.62 -26.35 -7.59
C SER A 335 -9.10 -26.73 -7.70
N MET A 336 -9.45 -27.78 -8.44
CA MET A 336 -10.81 -28.29 -8.59
C MET A 336 -11.34 -28.97 -7.31
N GLY A 337 -10.42 -29.52 -6.51
CA GLY A 337 -10.71 -30.17 -5.23
C GLY A 337 -10.85 -29.18 -4.07
N ILE A 338 -10.94 -27.87 -4.32
CA ILE A 338 -11.19 -26.85 -3.29
C ILE A 338 -12.63 -26.36 -3.41
N ASP A 339 -13.43 -26.59 -2.40
CA ASP A 339 -14.78 -26.02 -2.30
C ASP A 339 -14.71 -24.57 -1.79
N ARG A 340 -14.46 -23.64 -2.72
CA ARG A 340 -14.29 -22.21 -2.40
C ARG A 340 -15.51 -21.57 -1.78
N ALA A 341 -16.70 -22.11 -2.04
CA ALA A 341 -17.95 -21.58 -1.49
C ALA A 341 -18.11 -21.89 0.00
N ASN A 342 -17.45 -22.96 0.47
CA ASN A 342 -17.54 -23.43 1.85
C ASN A 342 -16.25 -23.22 2.68
N ILE A 343 -15.19 -22.66 2.10
CA ILE A 343 -14.00 -22.24 2.87
C ILE A 343 -14.43 -21.14 3.84
N GLY A 344 -14.08 -21.33 5.10
CA GLY A 344 -14.49 -20.41 6.15
C GLY A 344 -15.98 -20.44 6.44
N GLY A 345 -16.65 -21.57 6.24
CA GLY A 345 -18.09 -21.75 6.31
C GLY A 345 -18.78 -21.34 7.62
N ASN A 346 -18.01 -21.01 8.65
CA ASN A 346 -18.44 -20.35 9.89
C ASN A 346 -17.81 -18.96 10.08
N SER A 347 -16.94 -18.53 9.18
CA SER A 347 -16.38 -17.20 9.24
C SER A 347 -17.39 -16.20 8.68
N SER A 348 -17.59 -15.20 9.40
CA SER A 348 -18.47 -14.04 9.38
C SER A 348 -18.62 -13.25 8.06
N GLY A 349 -18.48 -13.86 6.88
CA GLY A 349 -18.63 -13.16 5.59
C GLY A 349 -17.39 -12.36 5.15
N ASP A 350 -16.27 -12.58 5.78
CA ASP A 350 -14.99 -11.88 5.58
C ASP A 350 -14.31 -12.29 4.27
N LEU A 351 -14.36 -13.57 3.94
CA LEU A 351 -13.80 -14.11 2.72
C LEU A 351 -14.85 -14.27 1.61
N LEU A 352 -14.47 -13.89 0.40
CA LEU A 352 -15.22 -14.21 -0.81
C LEU A 352 -14.48 -15.25 -1.64
N PRO A 353 -15.19 -16.19 -2.28
CA PRO A 353 -14.57 -17.12 -3.21
C PRO A 353 -13.81 -16.39 -4.32
N ALA A 354 -12.53 -16.70 -4.48
CA ALA A 354 -11.70 -16.14 -5.54
C ALA A 354 -11.42 -17.19 -6.62
N TYR A 355 -11.67 -16.84 -7.88
CA TYR A 355 -11.45 -17.67 -9.05
C TYR A 355 -10.34 -17.14 -9.96
N GLY A 356 -9.73 -15.99 -9.61
CA GLY A 356 -8.62 -15.37 -10.31
C GLY A 356 -7.78 -14.47 -9.40
N LEU A 357 -6.70 -13.93 -9.96
CA LEU A 357 -5.67 -13.22 -9.20
C LEU A 357 -6.04 -11.78 -8.82
N ILE A 358 -6.88 -11.12 -9.62
CA ILE A 358 -7.14 -9.69 -9.45
C ILE A 358 -8.19 -9.47 -8.37
N PRO A 359 -7.86 -8.75 -7.26
CA PRO A 359 -8.82 -8.50 -6.19
C PRO A 359 -10.01 -7.62 -6.64
N PRO A 360 -11.16 -7.71 -5.94
CA PRO A 360 -12.35 -6.91 -6.27
C PRO A 360 -12.15 -5.39 -6.19
N ALA A 361 -11.25 -4.92 -5.30
CA ALA A 361 -10.96 -3.51 -5.12
C ALA A 361 -10.17 -2.86 -6.27
N ILE A 362 -9.75 -3.63 -7.27
CA ILE A 362 -8.97 -3.11 -8.40
C ILE A 362 -9.88 -2.54 -9.46
N HIS A 363 -9.61 -1.30 -9.85
CA HIS A 363 -10.36 -0.57 -10.86
C HIS A 363 -9.69 -0.65 -12.23
N TRP A 364 -10.53 -0.44 -13.24
CA TRP A 364 -10.16 -0.31 -14.64
C TRP A 364 -11.07 0.73 -15.30
N ASN A 365 -10.50 1.82 -15.79
CA ASN A 365 -11.26 2.95 -16.36
C ASN A 365 -12.38 3.46 -15.41
N GLY A 366 -12.08 3.61 -14.11
CA GLY A 366 -13.02 4.11 -13.11
C GLY A 366 -14.14 3.15 -12.69
N THR A 367 -14.06 1.88 -13.08
CA THR A 367 -15.01 0.84 -12.68
C THR A 367 -14.29 -0.38 -12.12
N SER A 368 -14.94 -1.15 -11.24
CA SER A 368 -14.36 -2.40 -10.77
C SER A 368 -13.99 -3.32 -11.96
N TYR A 369 -12.75 -3.78 -11.97
CA TYR A 369 -12.30 -4.73 -13.00
C TYR A 369 -13.12 -6.01 -12.99
N ARG A 370 -13.46 -6.53 -11.81
CA ARG A 370 -14.22 -7.77 -11.64
C ARG A 370 -15.64 -7.66 -12.14
N ASP A 371 -16.30 -6.52 -11.98
CA ASP A 371 -17.65 -6.29 -12.48
C ASP A 371 -17.69 -6.28 -14.01
N THR A 372 -16.61 -5.74 -14.62
CA THR A 372 -16.49 -5.69 -16.07
C THR A 372 -16.01 -7.02 -16.68
N TYR A 373 -15.12 -7.73 -15.97
CA TYR A 373 -14.46 -8.95 -16.42
C TYR A 373 -14.50 -10.01 -15.31
N PRO A 374 -15.68 -10.61 -15.06
CA PRO A 374 -15.81 -11.67 -14.05
C PRO A 374 -14.93 -12.87 -14.41
N ASP A 375 -14.36 -13.51 -13.39
CA ASP A 375 -13.57 -14.71 -13.59
C ASP A 375 -14.43 -15.88 -14.07
N ALA A 376 -13.83 -16.73 -14.87
CA ALA A 376 -14.41 -18.04 -15.16
C ALA A 376 -14.38 -18.90 -13.87
N GLN A 377 -15.54 -19.26 -13.37
CA GLN A 377 -15.64 -20.09 -12.18
C GLN A 377 -15.09 -21.49 -12.47
N THR A 378 -14.14 -21.93 -11.65
CA THR A 378 -13.73 -23.34 -11.60
C THR A 378 -14.72 -24.04 -10.67
N ALA A 379 -15.57 -24.88 -11.22
CA ALA A 379 -16.53 -25.65 -10.41
C ALA A 379 -15.76 -26.58 -9.45
N TYR A 380 -16.26 -26.68 -8.22
CA TYR A 380 -15.88 -27.74 -7.31
C TYR A 380 -16.41 -29.06 -7.88
N ASP A 381 -15.51 -29.97 -8.24
CA ASP A 381 -15.83 -31.28 -8.79
C ASP A 381 -14.82 -32.30 -8.25
N PRO A 382 -15.10 -32.88 -7.08
CA PRO A 382 -14.19 -33.79 -6.42
C PRO A 382 -13.92 -35.07 -7.22
N ASP A 383 -14.88 -35.58 -7.97
CA ASP A 383 -14.72 -36.81 -8.76
C ASP A 383 -13.83 -36.58 -9.97
N ALA A 384 -14.04 -35.49 -10.70
CA ALA A 384 -13.17 -35.10 -11.81
C ALA A 384 -11.78 -34.70 -11.30
N ALA A 385 -11.70 -34.03 -10.15
CA ALA A 385 -10.44 -33.69 -9.51
C ALA A 385 -9.63 -34.94 -9.15
N LEU A 386 -10.25 -35.94 -8.50
CA LEU A 386 -9.61 -37.20 -8.15
C LEU A 386 -9.10 -37.95 -9.40
N THR A 387 -9.92 -38.03 -10.44
CA THR A 387 -9.54 -38.66 -11.72
C THR A 387 -8.32 -37.98 -12.32
N LEU A 388 -8.32 -36.64 -12.37
CA LEU A 388 -7.21 -35.86 -12.91
C LEU A 388 -5.94 -35.98 -12.07
N PHE A 389 -6.09 -36.02 -10.74
CA PHE A 389 -5.00 -36.22 -9.79
C PHE A 389 -4.31 -37.58 -10.02
N GLN A 390 -5.11 -38.67 -10.10
CA GLN A 390 -4.61 -40.01 -10.36
C GLN A 390 -3.84 -40.11 -11.68
N GLN A 391 -4.34 -39.46 -12.75
CA GLN A 391 -3.61 -39.37 -14.02
C GLN A 391 -2.26 -38.65 -13.86
N GLY A 392 -2.24 -37.53 -13.14
CA GLY A 392 -1.00 -36.78 -12.86
C GLY A 392 0.00 -37.61 -12.04
N MET A 393 -0.48 -38.32 -11.02
CA MET A 393 0.37 -39.21 -10.21
C MET A 393 0.94 -40.39 -11.01
N GLN A 394 0.11 -40.96 -11.89
CA GLN A 394 0.58 -42.03 -12.81
C GLN A 394 1.68 -41.52 -13.75
N GLU A 395 1.55 -40.31 -14.32
CA GLU A 395 2.57 -39.69 -15.16
C GLU A 395 3.91 -39.48 -14.42
N LEU A 396 3.82 -39.19 -13.11
CA LEU A 396 5.00 -39.01 -12.26
C LEU A 396 5.59 -40.32 -11.74
N GLY A 397 4.87 -41.43 -11.83
CA GLY A 397 5.23 -42.69 -11.22
C GLY A 397 5.29 -42.65 -9.69
N ARG A 398 4.45 -41.82 -9.06
CA ARG A 398 4.35 -41.63 -7.61
C ARG A 398 3.01 -42.15 -7.08
N GLU A 399 3.00 -42.59 -5.82
CA GLU A 399 1.80 -43.08 -5.15
C GLU A 399 1.19 -41.99 -4.19
N SER A 400 2.04 -41.07 -3.71
CA SER A 400 1.60 -40.03 -2.75
C SER A 400 2.37 -38.71 -2.90
N LEU A 401 1.85 -37.63 -2.24
CA LEU A 401 2.49 -36.32 -2.07
C LEU A 401 2.90 -36.07 -0.61
N ASP A 402 3.07 -37.11 0.21
CA ASP A 402 3.25 -37.02 1.66
C ASP A 402 4.46 -36.18 2.13
N SER A 403 5.40 -35.87 1.24
CA SER A 403 6.53 -34.98 1.56
C SER A 403 6.23 -33.50 1.34
N ALA A 404 5.07 -33.18 0.76
CA ALA A 404 4.72 -31.78 0.48
C ALA A 404 4.30 -31.06 1.77
N LYS A 405 4.71 -29.79 1.87
CA LYS A 405 4.33 -28.90 2.96
C LYS A 405 3.86 -27.58 2.39
N ILE A 406 2.94 -26.92 3.10
CA ILE A 406 2.48 -25.60 2.81
C ILE A 406 3.25 -24.62 3.68
N LEU A 407 4.10 -23.81 3.07
CA LEU A 407 4.83 -22.72 3.71
C LEU A 407 3.87 -21.58 4.03
N VAL A 408 3.86 -21.13 5.29
CA VAL A 408 3.03 -20.03 5.75
C VAL A 408 3.84 -19.04 6.58
N CYS A 409 3.39 -17.78 6.59
CA CYS A 409 3.88 -16.74 7.48
C CYS A 409 2.68 -16.06 8.12
N ALA A 410 2.36 -16.42 9.36
CA ALA A 410 1.17 -15.93 10.07
C ALA A 410 1.20 -14.43 10.36
N SER A 411 2.39 -13.80 10.40
CA SER A 411 2.51 -12.35 10.57
C SER A 411 2.14 -11.54 9.32
N LEU A 412 2.12 -12.19 8.13
CA LEU A 412 1.79 -11.52 6.86
C LEU A 412 0.34 -11.71 6.43
N MET A 413 -0.27 -12.82 6.84
CA MET A 413 -1.63 -13.16 6.38
C MET A 413 -2.32 -14.12 7.34
N ASP A 414 -3.63 -14.00 7.44
CA ASP A 414 -4.47 -14.96 8.15
C ASP A 414 -4.54 -16.27 7.37
N CYS A 415 -4.18 -17.37 8.03
CA CYS A 415 -4.15 -18.72 7.47
C CYS A 415 -5.17 -19.67 8.15
N ASP A 416 -6.08 -19.18 8.97
CA ASP A 416 -7.02 -20.02 9.72
C ASP A 416 -7.86 -20.91 8.79
N ASN A 417 -8.24 -20.38 7.64
CA ASN A 417 -9.03 -21.11 6.65
C ASN A 417 -8.22 -22.13 5.82
N LEU A 418 -6.91 -22.20 6.00
CA LEU A 418 -6.07 -23.19 5.30
C LEU A 418 -6.38 -24.63 5.73
N HIS A 419 -6.82 -24.80 6.96
CA HIS A 419 -7.24 -26.11 7.47
C HIS A 419 -8.41 -26.69 6.68
N ASP A 420 -9.37 -25.87 6.27
CA ASP A 420 -10.52 -26.31 5.45
C ASP A 420 -10.06 -26.84 4.08
N VAL A 421 -9.08 -26.16 3.49
CA VAL A 421 -8.47 -26.60 2.22
C VAL A 421 -7.75 -27.93 2.39
N ILE A 422 -6.96 -28.09 3.45
CA ILE A 422 -6.22 -29.32 3.74
C ILE A 422 -7.18 -30.48 4.00
N GLN A 423 -8.24 -30.24 4.77
CA GLN A 423 -9.27 -31.25 5.04
C GLN A 423 -9.98 -31.68 3.75
N THR A 424 -10.38 -30.73 2.91
CA THR A 424 -11.02 -31.03 1.62
C THR A 424 -10.10 -31.87 0.73
N TRP A 425 -8.82 -31.54 0.67
CA TRP A 425 -7.83 -32.33 -0.09
C TRP A 425 -7.64 -33.73 0.49
N GLN A 426 -7.65 -33.87 1.81
CA GLN A 426 -7.57 -35.18 2.45
C GLN A 426 -8.80 -36.05 2.13
N GLU A 427 -9.97 -35.45 2.13
CA GLU A 427 -11.24 -36.16 1.79
C GLU A 427 -11.27 -36.55 0.32
N VAL A 428 -10.84 -35.68 -0.60
CA VAL A 428 -10.90 -35.92 -2.05
C VAL A 428 -9.77 -36.83 -2.53
N PHE A 429 -8.53 -36.58 -2.09
CA PHE A 429 -7.34 -37.23 -2.65
C PHE A 429 -6.71 -38.29 -1.73
N GLY A 430 -7.11 -38.34 -0.46
CA GLY A 430 -6.61 -39.34 0.50
C GLY A 430 -5.21 -39.09 1.03
N PHE A 431 -4.65 -37.88 0.86
CA PHE A 431 -3.32 -37.52 1.40
C PHE A 431 -3.40 -36.28 2.30
N TYR A 432 -2.43 -36.13 3.19
CA TYR A 432 -2.32 -35.00 4.08
C TYR A 432 -1.12 -34.14 3.72
N ILE A 433 -1.31 -32.81 3.63
CA ILE A 433 -0.23 -31.85 3.49
C ILE A 433 -0.04 -31.13 4.81
N GLY A 434 1.19 -31.15 5.36
CA GLY A 434 1.53 -30.43 6.59
C GLY A 434 1.70 -28.93 6.36
N ILE A 435 1.48 -28.14 7.41
CA ILE A 435 1.79 -26.71 7.45
C ILE A 435 3.20 -26.54 8.01
N GLU A 436 3.97 -25.62 7.43
CA GLU A 436 5.27 -25.18 7.92
C GLU A 436 5.24 -23.66 8.10
N GLU A 437 5.12 -23.21 9.35
CA GLU A 437 5.10 -21.80 9.70
C GLU A 437 6.53 -21.29 9.91
N VAL A 438 6.83 -20.14 9.32
CA VAL A 438 8.15 -19.51 9.38
C VAL A 438 8.06 -18.00 9.63
N SER A 439 9.19 -17.37 9.97
CA SER A 439 9.29 -15.91 10.08
C SER A 439 9.14 -15.22 8.71
N GLU A 440 8.79 -13.93 8.71
CA GLU A 440 8.65 -13.14 7.48
C GLU A 440 9.94 -13.16 6.63
N SER A 441 11.11 -13.00 7.25
CA SER A 441 12.39 -13.05 6.53
C SER A 441 12.62 -14.39 5.87
N ASP A 442 12.41 -15.50 6.61
CA ASP A 442 12.60 -16.85 6.06
C ASP A 442 11.58 -17.17 4.96
N TYR A 443 10.34 -16.67 5.09
CA TYR A 443 9.31 -16.82 4.06
C TYR A 443 9.74 -16.20 2.72
N TRP A 444 10.20 -14.94 2.73
CA TRP A 444 10.63 -14.25 1.52
C TRP A 444 11.91 -14.87 0.92
N ASP A 445 12.86 -15.25 1.77
CA ASP A 445 14.09 -15.92 1.34
C ASP A 445 13.80 -17.27 0.67
N ARG A 446 12.85 -18.05 1.19
CA ARG A 446 12.43 -19.31 0.60
C ARG A 446 11.66 -19.13 -0.70
N LEU A 447 10.78 -18.13 -0.80
CA LEU A 447 10.11 -17.82 -2.06
C LEU A 447 11.13 -17.47 -3.15
N GLN A 448 12.08 -16.59 -2.84
CA GLN A 448 13.11 -16.15 -3.78
C GLN A 448 14.05 -17.27 -4.20
N SER A 449 14.47 -18.11 -3.26
CA SER A 449 15.34 -19.27 -3.52
C SER A 449 14.59 -20.51 -4.05
N LYS A 450 13.25 -20.44 -4.17
CA LYS A 450 12.38 -21.57 -4.52
C LYS A 450 12.49 -22.77 -3.57
N ASN A 451 12.82 -22.52 -2.31
CA ASN A 451 12.94 -23.56 -1.28
C ASN A 451 11.61 -23.79 -0.56
N TYR A 452 10.60 -24.21 -1.30
CA TYR A 452 9.26 -24.57 -0.81
C TYR A 452 8.62 -25.58 -1.77
N THR A 453 7.53 -26.23 -1.36
CA THR A 453 6.70 -27.07 -2.25
C THR A 453 5.43 -26.34 -2.65
N VAL A 454 4.68 -25.88 -1.66
CA VAL A 454 3.49 -25.00 -1.79
C VAL A 454 3.65 -23.85 -0.82
N ALA A 455 3.20 -22.66 -1.15
CA ALA A 455 3.17 -21.53 -0.21
C ALA A 455 1.82 -20.80 -0.27
N VAL A 456 1.34 -20.33 0.88
CA VAL A 456 0.21 -19.40 0.93
C VAL A 456 0.72 -18.01 0.59
N CYS A 457 0.03 -17.28 -0.26
CA CYS A 457 0.39 -15.91 -0.61
C CYS A 457 -0.83 -14.99 -0.61
N GLY A 458 -0.62 -13.75 -0.19
CA GLY A 458 -1.53 -12.64 -0.40
C GLY A 458 -1.07 -11.79 -1.59
N ILE A 459 -1.90 -11.68 -2.60
CA ILE A 459 -1.59 -10.92 -3.81
C ILE A 459 -2.40 -9.64 -3.78
N THR A 460 -1.70 -8.51 -3.77
CA THR A 460 -2.25 -7.16 -3.86
C THR A 460 -1.79 -6.49 -5.15
N ALA A 461 -2.32 -5.32 -5.49
CA ALA A 461 -1.79 -4.53 -6.58
C ALA A 461 -0.71 -3.55 -6.09
N SER A 462 0.34 -3.33 -6.88
CA SER A 462 1.34 -2.28 -6.62
C SER A 462 0.74 -0.88 -6.80
N TYR A 463 -0.26 -0.78 -7.69
CA TYR A 463 -1.09 0.39 -7.96
C TYR A 463 -2.46 -0.06 -8.45
N ASP A 464 -3.48 0.80 -8.42
CA ASP A 464 -4.87 0.46 -8.75
C ASP A 464 -5.04 0.18 -10.25
N SER A 465 -4.61 -1.00 -10.65
CA SER A 465 -4.71 -1.52 -12.01
C SER A 465 -4.53 -3.04 -12.04
N PRO A 466 -5.19 -3.76 -12.96
CA PRO A 466 -4.88 -5.16 -13.25
C PRO A 466 -3.41 -5.40 -13.59
N ALA A 467 -2.75 -4.43 -14.24
CA ALA A 467 -1.32 -4.49 -14.53
C ALA A 467 -0.48 -4.49 -13.25
N GLY A 468 -0.87 -3.68 -12.23
CA GLY A 468 -0.20 -3.63 -10.93
C GLY A 468 -0.24 -4.94 -10.15
N VAL A 469 -1.23 -5.81 -10.42
CA VAL A 469 -1.25 -7.19 -9.90
C VAL A 469 -0.32 -8.09 -10.70
N LEU A 470 -0.42 -8.07 -12.03
CA LEU A 470 0.23 -9.05 -12.90
C LEU A 470 1.73 -8.82 -13.06
N GLU A 471 2.20 -7.58 -12.96
CA GLU A 471 3.64 -7.26 -13.09
C GLU A 471 4.49 -7.86 -11.96
N GLN A 472 3.91 -8.12 -10.78
CA GLN A 472 4.61 -8.78 -9.68
C GLN A 472 5.20 -10.13 -10.09
N PHE A 473 4.58 -10.80 -11.05
CA PHE A 473 5.05 -12.07 -11.60
C PHE A 473 6.02 -11.91 -12.78
N SER A 474 6.24 -10.69 -13.26
CA SER A 474 7.13 -10.40 -14.41
C SER A 474 8.39 -9.64 -14.04
N SER A 475 8.44 -9.03 -12.86
CA SER A 475 9.60 -8.25 -12.38
C SER A 475 10.52 -9.11 -11.52
N ARG A 476 11.81 -9.20 -11.89
CA ARG A 476 12.82 -9.92 -11.11
C ARG A 476 13.11 -9.31 -9.72
N THR A 477 12.69 -8.07 -9.50
CA THR A 477 12.80 -7.41 -8.20
C THR A 477 11.70 -7.83 -7.23
N ASN A 478 10.65 -8.51 -7.72
CA ASN A 478 9.54 -8.98 -6.90
C ASN A 478 9.70 -10.47 -6.58
N PRO A 479 9.56 -10.91 -5.31
CA PRO A 479 9.65 -12.31 -4.91
C PRO A 479 8.71 -13.25 -5.68
N PHE A 480 7.52 -12.79 -6.08
CA PHE A 480 6.58 -13.60 -6.85
C PHE A 480 7.03 -13.93 -8.27
N TYR A 481 8.02 -13.21 -8.82
CA TYR A 481 8.65 -13.57 -10.09
C TYR A 481 9.15 -15.02 -10.09
N TYR A 482 9.76 -15.44 -9.00
CA TYR A 482 10.34 -16.78 -8.88
C TYR A 482 9.29 -17.87 -8.69
N ALA A 483 8.06 -17.51 -8.34
CA ALA A 483 6.95 -18.42 -8.12
C ALA A 483 6.10 -18.67 -9.39
N ASN A 484 6.28 -17.88 -10.46
CA ASN A 484 5.37 -17.92 -11.60
C ASN A 484 5.56 -19.12 -12.55
N GLY A 485 6.66 -19.84 -12.46
CA GLY A 485 6.94 -21.01 -13.30
C GLY A 485 7.04 -20.77 -14.80
N THR A 486 6.94 -19.52 -15.25
CA THR A 486 7.02 -19.16 -16.67
C THR A 486 8.41 -18.66 -17.02
N THR A 487 8.76 -18.75 -18.31
CA THR A 487 9.97 -18.07 -18.80
C THR A 487 9.73 -16.56 -18.87
N ASP A 488 10.80 -15.77 -18.78
CA ASP A 488 10.75 -14.30 -18.93
C ASP A 488 9.90 -13.83 -20.13
N ALA A 489 9.93 -14.59 -21.24
CA ALA A 489 9.17 -14.29 -22.43
C ALA A 489 7.66 -14.46 -22.24
N ALA A 490 7.23 -15.50 -21.52
CA ALA A 490 5.81 -15.77 -21.27
C ALA A 490 5.21 -14.80 -20.28
N SER A 491 5.94 -14.45 -19.19
CA SER A 491 5.52 -13.41 -18.23
C SER A 491 5.35 -12.06 -18.89
N ARG A 492 6.32 -11.65 -19.73
CA ARG A 492 6.22 -10.41 -20.51
C ARG A 492 5.06 -10.44 -21.51
N HIS A 493 4.69 -11.62 -22.01
CA HIS A 493 3.56 -11.75 -22.94
C HIS A 493 2.21 -11.55 -22.24
N CYS A 494 2.05 -12.06 -21.02
CA CYS A 494 0.85 -11.82 -20.20
C CYS A 494 0.68 -10.33 -19.86
N THR A 495 1.72 -9.66 -19.38
CA THR A 495 1.69 -8.22 -19.11
C THR A 495 1.50 -7.40 -20.39
N SER A 496 2.13 -7.78 -21.51
CA SER A 496 1.92 -7.13 -22.80
C SER A 496 0.53 -7.36 -23.39
N ALA A 497 -0.13 -8.48 -23.10
CA ALA A 497 -1.50 -8.75 -23.54
C ALA A 497 -2.52 -7.89 -22.78
N VAL A 498 -2.33 -7.68 -21.47
CA VAL A 498 -3.09 -6.73 -20.67
C VAL A 498 -2.88 -5.32 -21.22
N ARG A 499 -1.62 -4.91 -21.42
CA ARG A 499 -1.26 -3.62 -22.02
C ARG A 499 -1.85 -3.42 -23.43
N LYS A 500 -1.87 -4.45 -24.30
CA LYS A 500 -2.48 -4.38 -25.64
C LYS A 500 -4.01 -4.29 -25.59
N ARG A 501 -4.68 -4.95 -24.65
CA ARG A 501 -6.12 -4.78 -24.43
C ARG A 501 -6.45 -3.35 -24.00
N ASN A 502 -5.58 -2.74 -23.20
CA ASN A 502 -5.68 -1.36 -22.76
C ASN A 502 -5.64 -0.38 -23.95
N SER A 503 -4.72 -0.57 -24.88
CA SER A 503 -4.58 0.31 -26.06
C SER A 503 -5.69 0.16 -27.10
N SER A 504 -6.39 -0.97 -27.16
CA SER A 504 -7.37 -1.25 -28.22
C SER A 504 -8.80 -0.78 -27.93
N LYS A 505 -9.11 -0.32 -26.71
CA LYS A 505 -10.45 0.12 -26.29
C LYS A 505 -10.56 1.63 -26.05
N MET A 506 -9.61 2.44 -26.51
CA MET A 506 -9.68 3.90 -26.37
C MET A 506 -10.87 4.48 -27.11
N ARG A 507 -11.82 5.04 -26.36
CA ARG A 507 -12.59 6.20 -26.81
C ARG A 507 -11.80 7.46 -26.40
N PRO A 508 -11.83 8.55 -27.18
CA PRO A 508 -11.19 9.79 -26.78
C PRO A 508 -11.77 10.22 -25.41
N ALA A 509 -10.88 10.50 -24.46
CA ALA A 509 -11.24 10.97 -23.14
C ALA A 509 -12.10 12.22 -23.24
N GLY A 510 -13.32 12.16 -22.70
CA GLY A 510 -14.15 13.34 -22.52
C GLY A 510 -13.45 14.29 -21.55
N THR A 511 -13.51 15.57 -21.83
CA THR A 511 -13.09 16.65 -20.93
C THR A 511 -13.75 16.45 -19.57
N ILE A 512 -12.94 16.41 -18.49
CA ILE A 512 -13.43 16.44 -17.11
C ILE A 512 -14.13 17.80 -16.91
N PRO A 513 -15.40 17.86 -16.44
CA PRO A 513 -16.08 19.12 -16.18
C PRO A 513 -15.33 19.90 -15.10
N SER A 514 -15.06 21.17 -15.37
CA SER A 514 -14.65 22.13 -14.36
C SER A 514 -15.85 22.39 -13.43
N GLY A 515 -15.81 21.81 -12.21
CA GLY A 515 -16.75 22.09 -11.15
C GLY A 515 -16.26 23.21 -10.24
#